data_a5fa572cebd8b12c1ee1af8e300c8d60
#
_entry.id   a5fa572cebd8b12c1ee1af8e300c8d60
#
_cell.length_a   1.000
_cell.length_b   1.000
_cell.length_c   1.000
_cell.angle_alpha   90.00
_cell.angle_beta   90.00
_cell.angle_gamma   90.00
#
_symmetry.space_group_name_H-M   'P 1'
#
loop_
_entity.id
_entity.type
_entity.pdbx_description
1 polymer ?
#
loop_
_entity_poly.entity_id
_entity_poly.type
_entity_poly.pdbx_seq_one_letter_code
_entity_poly.pdbx_strand_id
1 'polypeptide(L)'
;MFNGIHCSKFETIKGNIQLSNLDDLHLFVSLVKAGSFTAAAKDLGIAKSKLSRRLVLLEKKLGCELLLRTTRKQELTDSGRLLFCASKEHIDALARVEEELSSALHQPQGKLNILLPLEFFNQIISTLIVDFLSRYPKVELHCQHYSGSVPEFDPKFDLCFVLHEQALPTTNWIAKELLSFSQSIYYSPTILPELESKLCQENTIKPEQLNQYDCILEEEGQLWHFRNGDKIEQVNVNGKVVLSSPEMRLRAAEQGLGLCKLPDYVLKSSSPTRSLQRLSLSYDSVAQRLSVLYQSRHVASKTRTFLDYFQSNVGRLL
;
A
#
# COMPACT_ATOMS: atom_id res chain seq x y z
N MET A 1 21.76 -27.73 27.80
CA MET A 1 21.34 -29.13 27.53
C MET A 1 20.41 -29.07 26.30
N PHE A 2 20.98 -29.26 25.14
CA PHE A 2 20.22 -29.38 23.91
C PHE A 2 20.19 -30.85 23.51
N ASN A 3 19.02 -31.47 23.61
CA ASN A 3 18.82 -32.85 23.16
C ASN A 3 18.55 -32.85 21.66
N GLY A 4 19.40 -33.61 20.95
CA GLY A 4 19.35 -33.80 19.52
C GLY A 4 18.11 -34.56 19.06
N ILE A 5 17.53 -34.08 17.98
CA ILE A 5 16.58 -34.81 17.14
C ILE A 5 17.40 -35.58 16.11
N HIS A 6 17.35 -36.90 16.27
CA HIS A 6 17.95 -37.89 15.41
C HIS A 6 17.35 -37.78 13.98
N CYS A 7 18.15 -37.32 13.06
CA CYS A 7 17.87 -37.40 11.63
C CYS A 7 18.52 -38.69 11.09
N SER A 8 17.80 -39.80 11.19
CA SER A 8 18.20 -41.05 10.56
C SER A 8 17.15 -41.47 9.56
N LYS A 9 17.46 -41.28 8.29
CA LYS A 9 17.15 -42.03 7.07
C LYS A 9 17.12 -41.10 5.85
N PHE A 10 18.28 -40.61 5.47
CA PHE A 10 18.51 -40.30 4.06
C PHE A 10 19.35 -41.46 3.51
N GLU A 11 18.68 -42.47 2.99
CA GLU A 11 19.32 -43.43 2.12
C GLU A 11 19.83 -42.67 0.88
N THR A 12 21.10 -42.79 0.66
CA THR A 12 21.86 -42.23 -0.43
C THR A 12 21.28 -42.74 -1.75
N ILE A 13 20.42 -42.00 -2.40
CA ILE A 13 20.08 -42.18 -3.81
C ILE A 13 21.31 -41.73 -4.59
N LYS A 14 22.23 -42.62 -4.85
CA LYS A 14 23.29 -42.45 -5.86
C LYS A 14 22.68 -42.55 -7.26
N GLY A 15 21.87 -41.58 -7.63
CA GLY A 15 21.55 -41.28 -8.99
C GLY A 15 22.20 -39.94 -9.32
N ASN A 16 22.88 -39.82 -10.44
CA ASN A 16 23.32 -38.55 -10.97
C ASN A 16 22.14 -37.61 -11.04
N ILE A 17 21.93 -36.78 -10.03
CA ILE A 17 20.95 -35.71 -10.05
C ILE A 17 21.54 -34.66 -10.98
N GLN A 18 21.23 -34.83 -12.25
CA GLN A 18 21.47 -33.79 -13.23
C GLN A 18 20.49 -32.70 -12.91
N LEU A 19 20.95 -31.58 -12.31
CA LEU A 19 20.13 -30.42 -11.99
C LEU A 19 19.25 -30.09 -13.18
N SER A 20 17.96 -29.96 -12.96
CA SER A 20 17.02 -29.47 -13.96
C SER A 20 17.51 -28.13 -14.48
N ASN A 21 17.45 -27.91 -15.80
CA ASN A 21 17.84 -26.61 -16.34
C ASN A 21 16.98 -25.53 -15.68
N LEU A 22 17.59 -24.50 -15.16
CA LEU A 22 16.93 -23.38 -14.49
C LEU A 22 15.82 -22.79 -15.38
N ASP A 23 16.05 -22.74 -16.69
CA ASP A 23 15.05 -22.31 -17.66
C ASP A 23 13.79 -23.18 -17.66
N ASP A 24 13.92 -24.50 -17.47
CA ASP A 24 12.77 -25.40 -17.45
C ASP A 24 11.95 -25.24 -16.16
N LEU A 25 12.63 -24.97 -15.03
CA LEU A 25 11.96 -24.61 -13.77
C LEU A 25 11.27 -23.27 -13.89
N HIS A 26 11.91 -22.28 -14.51
CA HIS A 26 11.31 -20.96 -14.77
C HIS A 26 10.05 -21.09 -15.65
N LEU A 27 10.13 -21.87 -16.74
CA LEU A 27 8.97 -22.13 -17.60
C LEU A 27 7.82 -22.79 -16.84
N PHE A 28 8.12 -23.78 -15.99
CA PHE A 28 7.11 -24.45 -15.18
C PHE A 28 6.46 -23.51 -14.18
N VAL A 29 7.25 -22.73 -13.41
CA VAL A 29 6.73 -21.75 -12.44
C VAL A 29 5.87 -20.69 -13.14
N SER A 30 6.32 -20.19 -14.29
CA SER A 30 5.57 -19.21 -15.09
C SER A 30 4.26 -19.77 -15.62
N LEU A 31 4.27 -21.03 -16.08
CA LEU A 31 3.06 -21.73 -16.53
C LEU A 31 2.01 -21.88 -15.43
N VAL A 32 2.44 -22.25 -14.22
CA VAL A 32 1.54 -22.39 -13.06
C VAL A 32 0.96 -21.03 -12.66
N LYS A 33 1.79 -19.98 -12.65
CA LYS A 33 1.33 -18.61 -12.33
C LYS A 33 0.32 -18.07 -13.34
N ALA A 34 0.56 -18.30 -14.64
CA ALA A 34 -0.31 -17.82 -15.71
C ALA A 34 -1.63 -18.61 -15.83
N GLY A 35 -1.72 -19.80 -15.22
CA GLY A 35 -2.92 -20.64 -15.20
C GLY A 35 -3.32 -21.25 -16.55
N SER A 36 -2.61 -20.92 -17.65
CA SER A 36 -2.83 -21.53 -18.95
C SER A 36 -1.59 -21.52 -19.85
N PHE A 37 -1.45 -22.54 -20.72
CA PHE A 37 -0.35 -22.58 -21.70
C PHE A 37 -0.33 -21.38 -22.65
N THR A 38 -1.49 -20.87 -22.99
CA THR A 38 -1.62 -19.72 -23.91
C THR A 38 -1.17 -18.42 -23.23
N ALA A 39 -1.58 -18.18 -21.99
CA ALA A 39 -1.15 -17.02 -21.22
C ALA A 39 0.35 -17.09 -20.95
N ALA A 40 0.86 -18.21 -20.43
CA ALA A 40 2.27 -18.39 -20.17
C ALA A 40 3.16 -18.23 -21.40
N ALA A 41 2.72 -18.78 -22.55
CA ALA A 41 3.46 -18.65 -23.80
C ALA A 41 3.54 -17.20 -24.28
N LYS A 42 2.47 -16.42 -24.09
CA LYS A 42 2.45 -14.97 -24.37
C LYS A 42 3.38 -14.21 -23.44
N ASP A 43 3.31 -14.49 -22.15
CA ASP A 43 4.13 -13.79 -21.12
C ASP A 43 5.62 -14.09 -21.30
N LEU A 44 5.96 -15.33 -21.70
CA LEU A 44 7.33 -15.76 -21.93
C LEU A 44 7.87 -15.43 -23.34
N GLY A 45 7.02 -14.90 -24.23
CA GLY A 45 7.42 -14.59 -25.61
C GLY A 45 7.82 -15.81 -26.45
N ILE A 46 7.27 -17.01 -26.15
CA ILE A 46 7.61 -18.26 -26.85
C ILE A 46 6.39 -18.94 -27.46
N ALA A 47 6.59 -19.79 -28.46
CA ALA A 47 5.50 -20.57 -29.03
C ALA A 47 4.93 -21.57 -27.99
N LYS A 48 3.60 -21.72 -27.93
CA LYS A 48 2.90 -22.68 -27.05
C LYS A 48 3.42 -24.12 -27.22
N SER A 49 3.72 -24.53 -28.47
CA SER A 49 4.28 -25.85 -28.78
C SER A 49 5.66 -26.05 -28.18
N LYS A 50 6.49 -25.00 -28.10
CA LYS A 50 7.80 -25.02 -27.45
C LYS A 50 7.67 -25.16 -25.94
N LEU A 51 6.76 -24.42 -25.33
CA LEU A 51 6.47 -24.51 -23.90
C LEU A 51 6.00 -25.92 -23.51
N SER A 52 5.04 -26.48 -24.25
CA SER A 52 4.54 -27.84 -24.02
C SER A 52 5.62 -28.92 -24.14
N ARG A 53 6.50 -28.82 -25.17
CA ARG A 53 7.62 -29.75 -25.34
C ARG A 53 8.62 -29.68 -24.19
N ARG A 54 8.97 -28.48 -23.75
CA ARG A 54 9.91 -28.30 -22.64
C ARG A 54 9.36 -28.84 -21.33
N LEU A 55 8.05 -28.67 -21.07
CA LEU A 55 7.40 -29.26 -19.91
C LEU A 55 7.48 -30.79 -19.93
N VAL A 56 7.17 -31.43 -21.05
CA VAL A 56 7.24 -32.90 -21.21
C VAL A 56 8.71 -33.40 -20.98
N LEU A 57 9.70 -32.65 -21.44
CA LEU A 57 11.08 -32.99 -21.19
C LEU A 57 11.45 -32.86 -19.71
N LEU A 58 10.93 -31.86 -19.01
CA LEU A 58 11.12 -31.68 -17.58
C LEU A 58 10.49 -32.82 -16.80
N GLU A 59 9.24 -33.18 -17.08
CA GLU A 59 8.52 -34.32 -16.48
C GLU A 59 9.26 -35.65 -16.71
N LYS A 60 9.72 -35.88 -17.93
CA LYS A 60 10.56 -37.07 -18.26
C LYS A 60 11.86 -37.10 -17.47
N LYS A 61 12.52 -35.98 -17.31
CA LYS A 61 13.77 -35.87 -16.55
C LYS A 61 13.57 -36.11 -15.07
N LEU A 62 12.44 -35.61 -14.50
CA LEU A 62 12.10 -35.78 -13.11
C LEU A 62 11.44 -37.14 -12.82
N GLY A 63 11.03 -37.89 -13.85
CA GLY A 63 10.37 -39.20 -13.72
C GLY A 63 8.96 -39.13 -13.17
N CYS A 64 8.33 -37.97 -13.19
CA CYS A 64 6.96 -37.77 -12.70
C CYS A 64 6.21 -36.71 -13.51
N GLU A 65 4.88 -36.86 -13.56
CA GLU A 65 4.04 -35.83 -14.14
C GLU A 65 3.87 -34.68 -13.14
N LEU A 66 3.92 -33.43 -13.63
CA LEU A 66 3.75 -32.23 -12.85
C LEU A 66 2.36 -31.61 -13.02
N LEU A 67 1.71 -31.88 -14.17
CA LEU A 67 0.37 -31.40 -14.49
C LEU A 67 -0.56 -32.56 -14.84
N LEU A 68 -1.76 -32.51 -14.33
CA LEU A 68 -2.85 -33.40 -14.76
C LEU A 68 -3.37 -32.93 -16.13
N ARG A 69 -3.33 -33.81 -17.12
CA ARG A 69 -3.77 -33.54 -18.49
C ARG A 69 -5.31 -33.66 -18.56
N THR A 70 -6.05 -32.68 -18.03
CA THR A 70 -7.49 -32.59 -18.25
C THR A 70 -7.78 -31.52 -19.30
N THR A 71 -8.79 -31.77 -20.13
CA THR A 71 -9.15 -30.91 -21.29
C THR A 71 -9.73 -29.54 -20.87
N ARG A 72 -10.01 -29.30 -19.61
CA ARG A 72 -10.73 -28.09 -19.14
C ARG A 72 -10.02 -27.22 -18.10
N LYS A 73 -9.07 -27.78 -17.32
CA LYS A 73 -8.29 -27.00 -16.32
C LYS A 73 -6.89 -27.56 -16.20
N GLN A 74 -5.93 -26.69 -15.92
CA GLN A 74 -4.59 -27.10 -15.50
C GLN A 74 -4.61 -27.32 -14.00
N GLU A 75 -4.42 -28.57 -13.60
CA GLU A 75 -4.31 -28.93 -12.19
C GLU A 75 -2.91 -29.50 -11.94
N LEU A 76 -2.31 -29.12 -10.83
CA LEU A 76 -1.02 -29.64 -10.41
C LEU A 76 -1.19 -31.03 -9.80
N THR A 77 -0.29 -31.95 -10.14
CA THR A 77 -0.09 -33.17 -9.36
C THR A 77 0.53 -32.82 -7.99
N ASP A 78 0.61 -33.78 -7.05
CA ASP A 78 1.29 -33.56 -5.78
C ASP A 78 2.78 -33.25 -6.01
N SER A 79 3.45 -33.94 -6.95
CA SER A 79 4.82 -33.65 -7.37
C SER A 79 4.95 -32.25 -7.98
N GLY A 80 4.00 -31.84 -8.81
CA GLY A 80 3.94 -30.50 -9.39
C GLY A 80 3.77 -29.42 -8.32
N ARG A 81 2.91 -29.66 -7.34
CA ARG A 81 2.71 -28.74 -6.20
C ARG A 81 3.97 -28.61 -5.36
N LEU A 82 4.61 -29.74 -5.03
CA LEU A 82 5.87 -29.74 -4.30
C LEU A 82 6.96 -28.96 -5.05
N LEU A 83 7.16 -29.24 -6.34
CA LEU A 83 8.15 -28.55 -7.16
C LEU A 83 7.86 -27.06 -7.27
N PHE A 84 6.60 -26.68 -7.46
CA PHE A 84 6.20 -25.28 -7.53
C PHE A 84 6.49 -24.53 -6.24
N CYS A 85 6.09 -25.08 -5.08
CA CYS A 85 6.32 -24.46 -3.77
C CYS A 85 7.83 -24.33 -3.49
N ALA A 86 8.63 -25.35 -3.80
CA ALA A 86 10.07 -25.35 -3.57
C ALA A 86 10.83 -24.39 -4.51
N SER A 87 10.41 -24.25 -5.79
CA SER A 87 11.17 -23.49 -6.78
C SER A 87 10.71 -22.05 -6.95
N LYS A 88 9.46 -21.73 -6.63
CA LYS A 88 8.87 -20.40 -6.87
C LYS A 88 9.70 -19.26 -6.27
N GLU A 89 10.07 -19.36 -4.98
CA GLU A 89 10.83 -18.29 -4.30
C GLU A 89 12.22 -18.07 -4.92
N HIS A 90 12.89 -19.16 -5.33
CA HIS A 90 14.22 -19.09 -5.92
C HIS A 90 14.17 -18.49 -7.33
N ILE A 91 13.21 -18.90 -8.15
CA ILE A 91 12.99 -18.31 -9.48
C ILE A 91 12.66 -16.83 -9.38
N ASP A 92 11.78 -16.47 -8.44
CA ASP A 92 11.40 -15.07 -8.18
C ASP A 92 12.60 -14.24 -7.68
N ALA A 93 13.50 -14.84 -6.90
CA ALA A 93 14.73 -14.19 -6.44
C ALA A 93 15.71 -13.91 -7.60
N LEU A 94 15.88 -14.86 -8.50
CA LEU A 94 16.75 -14.68 -9.67
C LEU A 94 16.21 -13.62 -10.63
N ALA A 95 14.91 -13.64 -10.91
CA ALA A 95 14.26 -12.61 -11.72
C ALA A 95 14.46 -11.21 -11.12
N ARG A 96 14.44 -11.08 -9.78
CA ARG A 96 14.74 -9.81 -9.09
C ARG A 96 16.16 -9.33 -9.33
N VAL A 97 17.15 -10.22 -9.24
CA VAL A 97 18.56 -9.86 -9.48
C VAL A 97 18.76 -9.37 -10.91
N GLU A 98 18.17 -10.03 -11.90
CA GLU A 98 18.20 -9.59 -13.30
C GLU A 98 17.54 -8.23 -13.50
N GLU A 99 16.41 -8.00 -12.84
CA GLU A 99 15.69 -6.72 -12.89
C GLU A 99 16.45 -5.61 -12.17
N GLU A 100 17.10 -5.90 -11.03
CA GLU A 100 17.95 -4.96 -10.32
C GLU A 100 19.17 -4.55 -11.14
N LEU A 101 19.83 -5.49 -11.81
CA LEU A 101 20.91 -5.22 -12.74
C LEU A 101 20.44 -4.40 -13.94
N SER A 102 19.30 -4.77 -14.53
CA SER A 102 18.71 -4.03 -15.63
C SER A 102 18.31 -2.60 -15.20
N SER A 103 17.79 -2.45 -13.98
CA SER A 103 17.43 -1.15 -13.40
C SER A 103 18.64 -0.27 -13.10
N ALA A 104 19.76 -0.88 -12.68
CA ALA A 104 21.02 -0.17 -12.45
C ALA A 104 21.66 0.31 -13.76
N LEU A 105 21.41 -0.41 -14.86
CA LEU A 105 21.96 -0.11 -16.20
C LEU A 105 21.07 0.79 -17.06
N HIS A 106 19.77 0.87 -16.76
CA HIS A 106 18.81 1.62 -17.57
C HIS A 106 18.03 2.60 -16.68
N GLN A 107 17.91 3.86 -17.16
CA GLN A 107 17.04 4.82 -16.51
C GLN A 107 15.58 4.32 -16.53
N PRO A 108 14.82 4.48 -15.41
CA PRO A 108 13.41 4.12 -15.38
C PRO A 108 12.65 4.87 -16.47
N GLN A 109 11.77 4.17 -17.19
CA GLN A 109 11.05 4.71 -18.33
C GLN A 109 9.66 4.08 -18.47
N GLY A 110 8.79 4.77 -19.20
CA GLY A 110 7.45 4.34 -19.53
C GLY A 110 6.38 4.88 -18.56
N LYS A 111 5.14 4.46 -18.78
CA LYS A 111 3.95 5.01 -18.11
C LYS A 111 3.82 4.47 -16.69
N LEU A 112 3.73 5.38 -15.72
CA LEU A 112 3.48 5.12 -14.30
C LEU A 112 2.12 5.70 -13.91
N ASN A 113 1.17 4.84 -13.55
CA ASN A 113 -0.18 5.24 -13.14
C ASN A 113 -0.28 5.20 -11.61
N ILE A 114 -0.60 6.34 -11.01
CA ILE A 114 -0.70 6.50 -9.55
C ILE A 114 -2.08 7.00 -9.19
N LEU A 115 -2.66 6.41 -8.14
CA LEU A 115 -3.86 6.90 -7.49
C LEU A 115 -3.50 7.48 -6.13
N LEU A 116 -3.86 8.74 -5.88
CA LEU A 116 -3.58 9.47 -4.65
C LEU A 116 -4.87 9.91 -3.97
N PRO A 117 -4.95 9.92 -2.64
CA PRO A 117 -6.04 10.58 -1.94
C PRO A 117 -5.92 12.10 -2.14
N LEU A 118 -7.05 12.75 -2.44
CA LEU A 118 -7.11 14.20 -2.63
C LEU A 118 -6.58 14.96 -1.40
N GLU A 119 -6.82 14.42 -0.22
CA GLU A 119 -6.36 14.96 1.05
C GLU A 119 -4.85 15.04 1.19
N PHE A 120 -4.14 14.16 0.52
CA PHE A 120 -2.67 14.11 0.57
C PHE A 120 -2.01 14.91 -0.56
N PHE A 121 -2.80 15.49 -1.45
CA PHE A 121 -2.29 16.34 -2.52
C PHE A 121 -2.06 17.77 -2.02
N ASN A 122 -0.93 17.96 -1.38
CA ASN A 122 -0.46 19.25 -0.89
C ASN A 122 0.84 19.66 -1.60
N GLN A 123 1.39 20.81 -1.23
CA GLN A 123 2.63 21.34 -1.80
C GLN A 123 3.80 20.34 -1.67
N ILE A 124 3.83 19.53 -0.62
CA ILE A 124 4.89 18.54 -0.37
C ILE A 124 4.88 17.47 -1.45
N ILE A 125 3.72 16.89 -1.74
CA ILE A 125 3.59 15.82 -2.73
C ILE A 125 3.79 16.36 -4.15
N SER A 126 3.29 17.54 -4.44
CA SER A 126 3.52 18.18 -5.75
C SER A 126 5.02 18.41 -5.98
N THR A 127 5.74 18.87 -4.98
CA THR A 127 7.20 19.06 -5.06
C THR A 127 7.90 17.71 -5.31
N LEU A 128 7.57 16.66 -4.55
CA LEU A 128 8.15 15.32 -4.75
C LEU A 128 7.93 14.79 -6.16
N ILE A 129 6.71 14.95 -6.68
CA ILE A 129 6.37 14.48 -8.03
C ILE A 129 7.16 15.25 -9.09
N VAL A 130 7.23 16.58 -8.98
CA VAL A 130 7.96 17.43 -9.95
C VAL A 130 9.45 17.12 -9.92
N ASP A 131 10.05 16.99 -8.74
CA ASP A 131 11.46 16.67 -8.59
C ASP A 131 11.78 15.28 -9.13
N PHE A 132 10.90 14.29 -8.88
CA PHE A 132 11.03 12.95 -9.45
C PHE A 132 11.03 12.98 -10.98
N LEU A 133 10.06 13.67 -11.59
CA LEU A 133 9.95 13.76 -13.05
C LEU A 133 11.14 14.51 -13.67
N SER A 134 11.66 15.53 -13.00
CA SER A 134 12.87 16.24 -13.42
C SER A 134 14.09 15.33 -13.43
N ARG A 135 14.19 14.40 -12.46
CA ARG A 135 15.30 13.44 -12.34
C ARG A 135 15.16 12.26 -13.31
N TYR A 136 13.91 11.87 -13.62
CA TYR A 136 13.61 10.70 -14.46
C TYR A 136 12.72 11.09 -15.67
N PRO A 137 13.24 11.83 -16.63
CA PRO A 137 12.45 12.45 -17.71
C PRO A 137 11.83 11.45 -18.71
N LYS A 138 12.24 10.17 -18.66
CA LYS A 138 11.66 9.09 -19.46
C LYS A 138 10.45 8.41 -18.84
N VAL A 139 10.06 8.83 -17.61
CA VAL A 139 8.85 8.35 -16.94
C VAL A 139 7.68 9.24 -17.32
N GLU A 140 6.62 8.63 -17.84
CA GLU A 140 5.35 9.29 -18.10
C GLU A 140 4.42 9.07 -16.91
N LEU A 141 4.23 10.09 -16.07
CA LEU A 141 3.40 9.98 -14.88
C LEU A 141 1.94 10.32 -15.18
N HIS A 142 1.04 9.40 -14.86
CA HIS A 142 -0.40 9.63 -14.83
C HIS A 142 -0.90 9.54 -13.38
N CYS A 143 -1.26 10.68 -12.83
CA CYS A 143 -1.75 10.81 -11.48
C CYS A 143 -3.26 11.08 -11.49
N GLN A 144 -4.02 10.28 -10.75
CA GLN A 144 -5.45 10.50 -10.50
C GLN A 144 -5.69 10.64 -9.00
N HIS A 145 -6.76 11.35 -8.64
CA HIS A 145 -7.16 11.55 -7.26
C HIS A 145 -8.47 10.87 -6.97
N TYR A 146 -8.65 10.46 -5.72
CA TYR A 146 -9.92 10.05 -5.17
C TYR A 146 -10.18 10.83 -3.87
N SER A 147 -11.43 10.91 -3.44
CA SER A 147 -11.84 11.49 -2.16
C SER A 147 -12.71 10.50 -1.39
N GLY A 148 -12.75 10.64 -0.07
CA GLY A 148 -13.53 9.77 0.81
C GLY A 148 -12.83 8.44 1.14
N SER A 149 -13.60 7.38 1.34
CA SER A 149 -13.13 6.08 1.78
C SER A 149 -12.10 5.44 0.84
N VAL A 150 -11.35 4.46 1.37
CA VAL A 150 -10.37 3.70 0.58
C VAL A 150 -11.03 3.09 -0.66
N PRO A 151 -10.55 3.42 -1.88
CA PRO A 151 -11.18 2.98 -3.12
C PRO A 151 -11.03 1.47 -3.32
N GLU A 152 -11.89 0.89 -4.16
CA GLU A 152 -11.65 -0.44 -4.69
C GLU A 152 -10.37 -0.46 -5.52
N PHE A 153 -9.64 -1.59 -5.42
CA PHE A 153 -8.35 -1.71 -6.10
C PHE A 153 -8.55 -1.97 -7.59
N ASP A 154 -8.11 -1.00 -8.39
CA ASP A 154 -8.17 -1.07 -9.85
C ASP A 154 -6.78 -1.42 -10.41
N PRO A 155 -6.63 -2.57 -11.11
CA PRO A 155 -5.36 -3.01 -11.70
C PRO A 155 -4.72 -2.05 -12.71
N LYS A 156 -5.44 -1.04 -13.17
CA LYS A 156 -4.87 0.00 -14.06
C LYS A 156 -3.83 0.88 -13.38
N PHE A 157 -3.84 0.93 -12.01
CA PHE A 157 -2.85 1.68 -11.24
C PHE A 157 -1.68 0.79 -10.85
N ASP A 158 -0.46 1.30 -11.07
CA ASP A 158 0.78 0.68 -10.59
C ASP A 158 0.89 0.83 -9.07
N LEU A 159 0.46 1.99 -8.54
CA LEU A 159 0.48 2.36 -7.12
C LEU A 159 -0.83 3.03 -6.72
N CYS A 160 -1.39 2.61 -5.60
CA CYS A 160 -2.52 3.26 -4.96
C CYS A 160 -2.09 3.70 -3.55
N PHE A 161 -2.03 5.00 -3.30
CA PHE A 161 -1.77 5.55 -1.98
C PHE A 161 -3.09 5.69 -1.24
N VAL A 162 -3.11 5.28 0.01
CA VAL A 162 -4.33 5.33 0.84
C VAL A 162 -4.04 5.93 2.21
N LEU A 163 -4.92 6.83 2.63
CA LEU A 163 -4.97 7.34 3.99
C LEU A 163 -5.98 6.53 4.77
N HIS A 164 -5.59 6.08 5.96
CA HIS A 164 -6.47 5.28 6.80
C HIS A 164 -6.11 5.41 8.28
N GLU A 165 -7.09 5.25 9.15
CA GLU A 165 -6.92 5.20 10.61
C GLU A 165 -6.99 3.76 11.12
N GLN A 166 -7.84 2.95 10.51
CA GLN A 166 -8.05 1.55 10.86
C GLN A 166 -7.22 0.61 9.98
N ALA A 167 -7.27 -0.69 10.30
CA ALA A 167 -6.66 -1.71 9.47
C ALA A 167 -7.29 -1.71 8.06
N LEU A 168 -6.45 -1.82 7.06
CA LEU A 168 -6.93 -1.96 5.68
C LEU A 168 -7.64 -3.30 5.49
N PRO A 169 -8.65 -3.36 4.63
CA PRO A 169 -9.31 -4.62 4.30
C PRO A 169 -8.32 -5.63 3.73
N THR A 170 -8.54 -6.91 4.04
CA THR A 170 -7.72 -8.00 3.50
C THR A 170 -7.95 -8.11 1.99
N THR A 171 -6.90 -7.95 1.23
CA THR A 171 -6.91 -8.00 -0.24
C THR A 171 -5.73 -8.80 -0.76
N ASN A 172 -5.74 -9.10 -2.07
CA ASN A 172 -4.60 -9.72 -2.75
C ASN A 172 -3.46 -8.71 -3.04
N TRP A 173 -3.65 -7.44 -2.71
CA TRP A 173 -2.65 -6.40 -2.88
C TRP A 173 -1.72 -6.33 -1.68
N ILE A 174 -0.48 -5.96 -1.95
CA ILE A 174 0.52 -5.74 -0.90
C ILE A 174 0.32 -4.33 -0.39
N ALA A 175 0.15 -4.20 0.93
CA ALA A 175 0.09 -2.93 1.61
C ALA A 175 1.41 -2.68 2.33
N LYS A 176 2.00 -1.49 2.13
CA LYS A 176 3.20 -1.03 2.82
C LYS A 176 2.92 0.32 3.44
N GLU A 177 3.00 0.39 4.76
CA GLU A 177 2.92 1.66 5.48
C GLU A 177 4.16 2.50 5.20
N LEU A 178 3.94 3.76 4.85
CA LEU A 178 4.99 4.71 4.51
C LEU A 178 5.20 5.74 5.59
N LEU A 179 4.09 6.30 6.13
CA LEU A 179 4.08 7.39 7.09
C LEU A 179 2.93 7.24 8.07
N SER A 180 3.09 7.85 9.23
CA SER A 180 2.05 8.01 10.23
C SER A 180 2.01 9.46 10.68
N PHE A 181 0.81 10.05 10.71
CA PHE A 181 0.60 11.45 11.06
C PHE A 181 -0.27 11.55 12.30
N SER A 182 0.19 12.31 13.29
CA SER A 182 -0.66 12.70 14.41
C SER A 182 -1.82 13.55 13.89
N GLN A 183 -2.97 13.37 14.49
CA GLN A 183 -4.17 14.16 14.22
C GLN A 183 -4.62 14.89 15.46
N SER A 184 -5.07 16.12 15.29
CA SER A 184 -5.59 16.93 16.37
C SER A 184 -6.90 17.60 15.97
N ILE A 185 -7.67 18.01 16.96
CA ILE A 185 -8.87 18.80 16.73
C ILE A 185 -8.51 20.26 16.94
N TYR A 186 -8.92 21.07 15.99
CA TYR A 186 -8.67 22.51 15.99
C TYR A 186 -9.98 23.30 15.98
N TYR A 187 -9.95 24.47 16.60
CA TYR A 187 -11.07 25.39 16.66
C TYR A 187 -10.62 26.85 16.73
N SER A 188 -11.50 27.76 16.38
CA SER A 188 -11.29 29.21 16.53
C SER A 188 -11.80 29.67 17.90
N PRO A 189 -10.93 30.15 18.81
CA PRO A 189 -11.34 30.53 20.16
C PRO A 189 -12.28 31.74 20.19
N THR A 190 -12.25 32.57 19.16
CA THR A 190 -13.10 33.77 19.07
C THR A 190 -14.57 33.45 18.84
N ILE A 191 -14.91 32.22 18.44
CA ILE A 191 -16.26 31.87 17.96
C ILE A 191 -16.91 30.78 18.83
N LEU A 192 -16.17 30.14 19.71
CA LEU A 192 -16.66 29.16 20.67
C LEU A 192 -16.30 29.54 22.14
N PRO A 193 -16.75 30.68 22.64
CA PRO A 193 -16.40 31.13 23.99
C PRO A 193 -16.89 30.18 25.10
N GLU A 194 -17.97 29.43 24.85
CA GLU A 194 -18.43 28.39 25.78
C GLU A 194 -17.45 27.23 25.90
N LEU A 195 -16.82 26.83 24.82
CA LEU A 195 -15.80 25.81 24.80
C LEU A 195 -14.55 26.27 25.56
N GLU A 196 -14.11 27.52 25.35
CA GLU A 196 -13.04 28.14 26.12
C GLU A 196 -13.31 28.16 27.62
N SER A 197 -14.53 28.58 28.01
CA SER A 197 -14.95 28.61 29.41
C SER A 197 -14.91 27.21 30.04
N LYS A 198 -15.31 26.19 29.31
CA LYS A 198 -15.29 24.80 29.77
C LYS A 198 -13.86 24.27 29.89
N LEU A 199 -12.99 24.58 28.93
CA LEU A 199 -11.57 24.22 28.98
C LEU A 199 -10.84 24.89 30.15
N CYS A 200 -11.18 26.12 30.47
CA CYS A 200 -10.66 26.81 31.69
C CYS A 200 -11.04 26.10 32.99
N GLN A 201 -12.15 25.40 33.02
CA GLN A 201 -12.62 24.69 34.22
C GLN A 201 -12.11 23.25 34.32
N GLU A 202 -12.16 22.51 33.21
CA GLU A 202 -11.94 21.07 33.17
C GLU A 202 -10.55 20.70 32.59
N ASN A 203 -9.77 21.63 32.03
CA ASN A 203 -8.49 21.47 31.34
C ASN A 203 -8.56 20.58 30.09
N THR A 204 -9.47 19.62 30.03
CA THR A 204 -9.62 18.68 28.90
C THR A 204 -11.07 18.35 28.66
N ILE A 205 -11.41 18.01 27.42
CA ILE A 205 -12.75 17.56 27.03
C ILE A 205 -12.67 16.07 26.68
N LYS A 206 -13.69 15.32 27.08
CA LYS A 206 -13.81 13.92 26.66
C LYS A 206 -14.29 13.85 25.21
N PRO A 207 -13.73 12.95 24.38
CA PRO A 207 -14.14 12.82 22.98
C PRO A 207 -15.65 12.64 22.77
N GLU A 208 -16.36 11.97 23.69
CA GLU A 208 -17.81 11.75 23.58
C GLU A 208 -18.61 13.05 23.65
N GLN A 209 -18.03 14.10 24.23
CA GLN A 209 -18.67 15.43 24.34
C GLN A 209 -18.59 16.24 23.05
N LEU A 210 -17.80 15.78 22.05
CA LEU A 210 -17.66 16.46 20.75
C LEU A 210 -18.98 16.51 19.98
N ASN A 211 -19.89 15.57 20.23
CA ASN A 211 -21.22 15.55 19.62
C ASN A 211 -22.10 16.75 20.00
N GLN A 212 -21.70 17.53 21.02
CA GLN A 212 -22.41 18.75 21.49
C GLN A 212 -22.00 19.98 20.65
N TYR A 213 -21.01 19.88 19.81
CA TYR A 213 -20.47 20.97 19.00
C TYR A 213 -20.64 20.70 17.52
N ASP A 214 -20.84 21.75 16.74
CA ASP A 214 -20.79 21.64 15.28
C ASP A 214 -19.38 21.26 14.86
N CYS A 215 -19.24 20.17 14.09
CA CYS A 215 -17.99 19.68 13.54
C CYS A 215 -17.94 19.89 12.03
N ILE A 216 -16.76 20.09 11.49
CA ILE A 216 -16.50 20.15 10.06
C ILE A 216 -16.05 18.76 9.65
N LEU A 217 -16.85 18.08 8.83
CA LEU A 217 -16.71 16.70 8.45
C LEU A 217 -15.98 16.58 7.09
N GLU A 218 -15.34 15.46 6.89
CA GLU A 218 -14.79 15.08 5.58
C GLU A 218 -15.85 14.44 4.68
N GLU A 219 -16.69 13.58 5.28
CA GLU A 219 -17.81 12.90 4.64
C GLU A 219 -19.01 12.81 5.61
N GLU A 220 -20.20 12.60 5.05
CA GLU A 220 -21.40 12.42 5.87
C GLU A 220 -21.31 11.17 6.73
N GLY A 221 -21.71 11.29 8.01
CA GLY A 221 -21.71 10.16 8.94
C GLY A 221 -20.32 9.73 9.41
N GLN A 222 -19.30 10.57 9.20
CA GLN A 222 -17.94 10.30 9.63
C GLN A 222 -17.86 10.01 11.13
N LEU A 223 -17.18 8.92 11.49
CA LEU A 223 -16.80 8.59 12.85
C LEU A 223 -15.38 9.07 13.15
N TRP A 224 -15.20 9.75 14.28
CA TRP A 224 -13.86 10.11 14.74
C TRP A 224 -13.35 9.05 15.72
N HIS A 225 -12.10 8.63 15.54
CA HIS A 225 -11.49 7.57 16.34
C HIS A 225 -10.48 8.15 17.32
N PHE A 226 -10.56 7.69 18.57
CA PHE A 226 -9.71 8.12 19.69
C PHE A 226 -9.10 6.90 20.37
N ARG A 227 -7.88 7.06 20.90
CA ARG A 227 -7.16 6.01 21.61
C ARG A 227 -7.24 6.18 23.11
N ASN A 228 -7.99 5.30 23.75
CA ASN A 228 -8.11 5.22 25.21
C ASN A 228 -7.35 3.96 25.71
N GLY A 229 -6.06 4.12 26.06
CA GLY A 229 -5.19 3.00 26.34
C GLY A 229 -5.06 2.08 25.13
N ASP A 230 -5.41 0.80 25.28
CA ASP A 230 -5.39 -0.20 24.21
C ASP A 230 -6.66 -0.24 23.36
N LYS A 231 -7.68 0.53 23.73
CA LYS A 231 -8.98 0.55 23.03
C LYS A 231 -9.05 1.74 22.08
N ILE A 232 -9.71 1.50 20.94
CA ILE A 232 -10.11 2.55 20.00
C ILE A 232 -11.59 2.82 20.23
N GLU A 233 -11.90 4.04 20.63
CA GLU A 233 -13.26 4.53 20.80
C GLU A 233 -13.71 5.31 19.57
N GLN A 234 -14.95 5.08 19.16
CA GLN A 234 -15.58 5.73 18.01
C GLN A 234 -16.58 6.74 18.52
N VAL A 235 -16.44 7.97 18.08
CA VAL A 235 -17.33 9.06 18.42
C VAL A 235 -18.09 9.51 17.19
N ASN A 236 -19.40 9.46 17.27
CA ASN A 236 -20.26 10.04 16.25
C ASN A 236 -20.28 11.55 16.41
N VAL A 237 -19.81 12.27 15.42
CA VAL A 237 -19.78 13.73 15.38
C VAL A 237 -20.79 14.25 14.36
N ASN A 238 -21.34 15.42 14.62
CA ASN A 238 -22.35 16.03 13.77
C ASN A 238 -21.88 17.40 13.29
N GLY A 239 -22.32 17.81 12.12
CA GLY A 239 -22.01 19.13 11.59
C GLY A 239 -22.72 19.39 10.27
N LYS A 240 -22.90 20.67 9.96
CA LYS A 240 -23.57 21.13 8.73
C LYS A 240 -22.62 21.29 7.57
N VAL A 241 -21.31 21.23 7.83
CA VAL A 241 -20.26 21.49 6.86
C VAL A 241 -19.54 20.19 6.55
N VAL A 242 -19.61 19.76 5.30
CA VAL A 242 -18.92 18.56 4.80
C VAL A 242 -17.97 18.97 3.68
N LEU A 243 -16.68 18.83 3.90
CA LEU A 243 -15.62 19.27 2.98
C LEU A 243 -14.52 18.21 2.92
N SER A 244 -14.32 17.61 1.74
CA SER A 244 -13.29 16.57 1.54
C SER A 244 -11.86 17.13 1.58
N SER A 245 -11.65 18.42 1.21
CA SER A 245 -10.31 19.03 1.23
C SER A 245 -9.91 19.46 2.64
N PRO A 246 -8.74 19.04 3.18
CA PRO A 246 -8.23 19.46 4.48
C PRO A 246 -8.02 20.97 4.58
N GLU A 247 -7.56 21.60 3.47
CA GLU A 247 -7.35 23.05 3.42
C GLU A 247 -8.67 23.81 3.53
N MET A 248 -9.73 23.30 2.90
CA MET A 248 -11.08 23.90 3.03
C MET A 248 -11.61 23.71 4.43
N ARG A 249 -11.41 22.54 5.06
CA ARG A 249 -11.79 22.29 6.48
C ARG A 249 -11.01 23.23 7.39
N LEU A 250 -9.72 23.44 7.16
CA LEU A 250 -8.90 24.39 7.93
C LEU A 250 -9.48 25.80 7.83
N ARG A 251 -9.78 26.28 6.63
CA ARG A 251 -10.38 27.60 6.41
C ARG A 251 -11.74 27.78 7.05
N ALA A 252 -12.57 26.72 6.99
CA ALA A 252 -13.87 26.71 7.66
C ALA A 252 -13.73 26.82 9.19
N ALA A 253 -12.76 26.11 9.77
CA ALA A 253 -12.44 26.20 11.19
C ALA A 253 -11.95 27.60 11.60
N GLU A 254 -11.10 28.24 10.77
CA GLU A 254 -10.66 29.63 10.98
C GLU A 254 -11.81 30.64 10.98
N GLN A 255 -12.87 30.38 10.21
CA GLN A 255 -14.09 31.17 10.21
C GLN A 255 -15.06 30.78 11.35
N GLY A 256 -14.71 29.74 12.13
CA GLY A 256 -15.47 29.28 13.26
C GLY A 256 -16.74 28.51 12.95
N LEU A 257 -16.74 27.86 11.79
CA LEU A 257 -17.90 27.04 11.40
C LEU A 257 -17.99 25.72 12.18
N GLY A 258 -17.01 25.41 13.03
CA GLY A 258 -17.02 24.24 13.89
C GLY A 258 -15.64 23.73 14.29
N LEU A 259 -15.64 22.60 15.00
CA LEU A 259 -14.44 21.84 15.32
C LEU A 259 -13.96 21.07 14.09
N CYS A 260 -12.65 21.05 13.87
CA CYS A 260 -12.07 20.36 12.71
C CYS A 260 -10.98 19.39 13.15
N LYS A 261 -11.13 18.11 12.82
CA LYS A 261 -10.07 17.12 12.97
C LYS A 261 -9.17 17.12 11.74
N LEU A 262 -7.87 17.38 11.92
CA LEU A 262 -6.89 17.47 10.85
C LEU A 262 -5.58 16.79 11.23
N PRO A 263 -4.86 16.21 10.27
CA PRO A 263 -3.47 15.85 10.45
C PRO A 263 -2.62 17.10 10.74
N ASP A 264 -1.69 16.98 11.68
CA ASP A 264 -0.90 18.14 12.17
C ASP A 264 -0.01 18.77 11.06
N TYR A 265 0.33 18.00 9.99
CA TYR A 265 1.09 18.54 8.87
C TYR A 265 0.32 19.60 8.06
N VAL A 266 -1.02 19.55 8.07
CA VAL A 266 -1.85 20.52 7.34
C VAL A 266 -1.64 21.94 7.87
N LEU A 267 -1.49 22.09 9.19
CA LEU A 267 -1.23 23.39 9.78
C LEU A 267 0.20 23.88 9.50
N LYS A 268 1.17 22.95 9.47
CA LYS A 268 2.57 23.30 9.17
C LYS A 268 2.76 23.77 7.73
N SER A 269 2.04 23.16 6.79
CA SER A 269 2.11 23.50 5.36
C SER A 269 1.27 24.71 4.97
N SER A 270 0.30 25.08 5.80
CA SER A 270 -0.58 26.23 5.57
C SER A 270 -0.15 27.39 6.46
N SER A 271 -0.27 28.62 5.93
CA SER A 271 -0.15 29.81 6.77
C SER A 271 -1.56 30.22 7.21
N PRO A 272 -2.01 29.81 8.41
CA PRO A 272 -3.34 30.14 8.86
C PRO A 272 -3.51 31.65 8.96
N THR A 273 -4.64 32.16 8.47
CA THR A 273 -4.95 33.60 8.51
C THR A 273 -5.47 34.04 9.86
N ARG A 274 -5.96 33.10 10.66
CA ARG A 274 -6.41 33.33 12.04
C ARG A 274 -5.80 32.30 12.98
N SER A 275 -5.67 32.69 14.23
CA SER A 275 -5.18 31.81 15.28
C SER A 275 -6.21 30.69 15.52
N LEU A 276 -5.83 29.46 15.21
CA LEU A 276 -6.53 28.25 15.65
C LEU A 276 -5.85 27.72 16.89
N GLN A 277 -6.64 27.17 17.80
CA GLN A 277 -6.13 26.45 18.95
C GLN A 277 -6.39 24.95 18.79
N ARG A 278 -5.45 24.17 19.33
CA ARG A 278 -5.62 22.73 19.46
C ARG A 278 -6.48 22.45 20.66
N LEU A 279 -7.53 21.64 20.46
CA LEU A 279 -8.42 21.21 21.53
C LEU A 279 -7.71 20.18 22.42
N SER A 280 -7.68 20.44 23.73
CA SER A 280 -7.15 19.50 24.70
C SER A 280 -8.22 18.43 25.00
N LEU A 281 -7.89 17.18 24.69
CA LEU A 281 -8.75 16.03 24.92
C LEU A 281 -8.17 15.10 25.98
N SER A 282 -9.04 14.33 26.64
CA SER A 282 -8.63 13.31 27.62
C SER A 282 -7.94 12.09 26.98
N TYR A 283 -8.18 11.83 25.70
CA TYR A 283 -7.45 10.82 24.90
C TYR A 283 -7.09 11.38 23.54
N ASP A 284 -6.02 10.87 22.96
CA ASP A 284 -5.52 11.33 21.66
C ASP A 284 -6.35 10.77 20.50
N SER A 285 -6.44 11.55 19.43
CA SER A 285 -6.95 11.05 18.15
C SER A 285 -6.09 9.91 17.63
N VAL A 286 -6.70 8.94 16.97
CA VAL A 286 -5.96 7.89 16.27
C VAL A 286 -5.16 8.53 15.14
N ALA A 287 -3.89 8.14 15.01
CA ALA A 287 -3.04 8.65 13.95
C ALA A 287 -3.54 8.21 12.57
N GLN A 288 -3.47 9.10 11.59
CA GLN A 288 -3.72 8.79 10.19
C GLN A 288 -2.46 8.19 9.58
N ARG A 289 -2.58 7.06 8.90
CA ARG A 289 -1.48 6.37 8.24
C ARG A 289 -1.59 6.51 6.72
N LEU A 290 -0.47 6.76 6.08
CA LEU A 290 -0.32 6.67 4.64
C LEU A 290 0.27 5.32 4.30
N SER A 291 -0.46 4.52 3.56
CA SER A 291 0.02 3.26 2.99
C SER A 291 0.00 3.31 1.47
N VAL A 292 0.90 2.58 0.85
CA VAL A 292 0.88 2.33 -0.59
C VAL A 292 0.52 0.88 -0.86
N LEU A 293 -0.36 0.69 -1.83
CA LEU A 293 -0.87 -0.60 -2.26
C LEU A 293 -0.43 -0.87 -3.69
N TYR A 294 0.00 -2.11 -3.96
CA TYR A 294 0.42 -2.58 -5.27
C TYR A 294 0.22 -4.08 -5.42
N GLN A 295 0.07 -4.56 -6.66
CA GLN A 295 -0.39 -5.93 -6.94
C GLN A 295 0.61 -7.03 -6.63
N SER A 296 1.90 -6.76 -6.73
CA SER A 296 2.94 -7.79 -6.65
C SER A 296 4.21 -7.26 -6.00
N ARG A 297 4.96 -8.13 -5.33
CA ARG A 297 6.32 -7.81 -4.88
C ARG A 297 7.27 -7.50 -6.04
N HIS A 298 6.92 -7.94 -7.26
CA HIS A 298 7.65 -7.65 -8.48
C HIS A 298 7.00 -6.46 -9.19
N VAL A 299 7.34 -5.27 -8.76
CA VAL A 299 6.94 -4.04 -9.43
C VAL A 299 7.97 -3.65 -10.49
N ALA A 300 7.53 -3.08 -11.61
CA ALA A 300 8.41 -2.59 -12.65
C ALA A 300 9.44 -1.57 -12.11
N SER A 301 10.60 -1.47 -12.76
CA SER A 301 11.69 -0.59 -12.34
C SER A 301 11.25 0.86 -12.09
N LYS A 302 10.43 1.45 -12.96
CA LYS A 302 9.84 2.78 -12.79
C LYS A 302 9.06 2.92 -11.49
N THR A 303 8.26 1.91 -11.15
CA THR A 303 7.42 1.87 -9.95
C THR A 303 8.27 1.76 -8.68
N ARG A 304 9.27 0.87 -8.70
CA ARG A 304 10.23 0.72 -7.60
C ARG A 304 11.01 2.00 -7.37
N THR A 305 11.58 2.59 -8.44
CA THR A 305 12.33 3.84 -8.36
C THR A 305 11.48 4.98 -7.78
N PHE A 306 10.20 5.06 -8.16
CA PHE A 306 9.31 6.06 -7.59
C PHE A 306 9.06 5.83 -6.10
N LEU A 307 8.82 4.59 -5.67
CA LEU A 307 8.61 4.24 -4.25
C LEU A 307 9.84 4.55 -3.41
N ASP A 308 11.03 4.17 -3.88
CA ASP A 308 12.30 4.40 -3.19
C ASP A 308 12.60 5.91 -3.10
N TYR A 309 12.35 6.63 -4.19
CA TYR A 309 12.48 8.10 -4.21
C TYR A 309 11.52 8.77 -3.23
N PHE A 310 10.25 8.35 -3.23
CA PHE A 310 9.22 8.86 -2.34
C PHE A 310 9.62 8.64 -0.87
N GLN A 311 9.96 7.41 -0.50
CA GLN A 311 10.36 7.06 0.87
C GLN A 311 11.58 7.83 1.36
N SER A 312 12.58 8.01 0.47
CA SER A 312 13.82 8.70 0.82
C SER A 312 13.66 10.21 1.02
N ASN A 313 12.63 10.82 0.44
CA ASN A 313 12.48 12.27 0.40
C ASN A 313 11.26 12.80 1.17
N VAL A 314 10.20 12.01 1.35
CA VAL A 314 8.95 12.48 1.97
C VAL A 314 9.16 12.94 3.41
N GLY A 315 9.96 12.21 4.20
CA GLY A 315 10.23 12.55 5.60
C GLY A 315 11.05 13.86 5.80
N ARG A 316 11.66 14.37 4.73
CA ARG A 316 12.41 15.64 4.78
C ARG A 316 11.54 16.87 4.57
N LEU A 317 10.34 16.66 4.04
CA LEU A 317 9.43 17.72 3.63
C LEU A 317 8.25 17.87 4.61
N LEU A 318 8.08 16.93 5.55
CA LEU A 318 7.10 16.93 6.63
C LEU A 318 7.70 17.47 7.94
#